data_d5f997aeab35a5dd583c61e710daf544
#
_entry.id   d5f997aeab35a5dd583c61e710daf544
#
_cell.length_a   1.000
_cell.length_b   1.000
_cell.length_c   1.000
_cell.angle_alpha   90.00
_cell.angle_beta   90.00
_cell.angle_gamma   90.00
#
_symmetry.space_group_name_H-M   'P 1'
#
loop_
_entity.id
_entity.type
_entity.pdbx_description
1 polymer ?
#
loop_
_entity_poly.entity_id
_entity_poly.type
_entity_poly.pdbx_seq_one_letter_code
_entity_poly.pdbx_strand_id
1 'polypeptide(L)'
;MTTRGRGAAAVMLAVGLVLGPVGAGYAGDGPAPAPPAPPVPGVTVPVPAPVPAPTPAPTPTPASGEFAQLTPAVARQLDEAVRGVMAESKVPGVIVSVSAPGKGTYVRSFGIADKATGAPMSPDLNMRIGSVTKTFTVTALLRLVDEGRIGLDDPIGKYVEGVPNGDRITLRELAGMRSGLFNYSADEGFFKALTSDPYRSFTPQELLAYSFKHPVLFEPGAEFSYCNTNLILLGLVVEKVSGDPLADYIAREVVTPAGLEHTLFPVGAEFPSPHAHGYTNQTASGKTEDATDWNPSWGWAAGAMISDLSDLRSWARTLATGTLLTPATQAERLKAVPALPGAGYGLGIFNVQGWIGHNGSLPGYGSLVVYLPEPQATMVVLLNTDIAYQGNEPSTLFGKAITEIVSPGHVFSLPAQPGQ
;
A
#
# COMPACT_ATOMS: atom_id res chain seq x y z
N MET A 1 -40.19 -11.54 30.47
CA MET A 1 -38.99 -10.73 30.76
C MET A 1 -37.93 -11.10 29.74
N THR A 2 -37.77 -10.27 28.74
CA THR A 2 -36.97 -10.49 27.53
C THR A 2 -35.61 -9.87 27.72
N THR A 3 -34.57 -10.68 27.79
CA THR A 3 -33.16 -10.23 27.74
C THR A 3 -32.72 -10.01 26.30
N ARG A 4 -32.49 -8.75 25.93
CA ARG A 4 -31.90 -8.37 24.68
C ARG A 4 -30.37 -8.57 24.77
N GLY A 5 -29.83 -9.49 23.98
CA GLY A 5 -28.41 -9.64 23.73
C GLY A 5 -27.89 -8.44 22.96
N ARG A 6 -26.88 -7.77 23.48
CA ARG A 6 -26.09 -6.75 22.78
C ARG A 6 -25.02 -7.48 21.96
N GLY A 7 -25.15 -7.44 20.65
CA GLY A 7 -24.09 -7.88 19.75
C GLY A 7 -22.88 -6.92 19.86
N ALA A 8 -21.73 -7.47 20.18
CA ALA A 8 -20.45 -6.77 20.06
C ALA A 8 -20.10 -6.68 18.58
N ALA A 9 -20.02 -5.47 18.06
CA ALA A 9 -19.47 -5.23 16.72
C ALA A 9 -17.96 -5.45 16.79
N ALA A 10 -17.47 -6.50 16.11
CA ALA A 10 -16.05 -6.71 15.92
C ALA A 10 -15.54 -5.66 14.91
N VAL A 11 -14.68 -4.77 15.37
CA VAL A 11 -13.95 -3.82 14.53
C VAL A 11 -12.79 -4.59 13.91
N MET A 12 -12.83 -4.86 12.61
CA MET A 12 -11.72 -5.49 11.89
C MET A 12 -10.62 -4.45 11.60
N LEU A 13 -9.39 -4.86 11.84
CA LEU A 13 -8.19 -4.09 11.49
C LEU A 13 -8.15 -3.85 9.99
N ALA A 14 -8.15 -2.58 9.57
CA ALA A 14 -8.14 -2.18 8.16
C ALA A 14 -6.81 -2.48 7.48
N VAL A 15 -6.67 -3.72 7.03
CA VAL A 15 -5.61 -4.11 6.08
C VAL A 15 -6.29 -4.92 5.00
N GLY A 16 -6.60 -4.27 3.90
CA GLY A 16 -7.32 -4.69 2.72
C GLY A 16 -7.59 -6.20 2.56
N LEU A 17 -8.81 -6.62 2.82
CA LEU A 17 -9.33 -7.90 2.37
C LEU A 17 -10.45 -7.64 1.37
N VAL A 18 -10.18 -7.82 0.08
CA VAL A 18 -11.22 -7.89 -0.95
C VAL A 18 -11.69 -9.33 -1.03
N LEU A 19 -12.81 -9.65 -0.43
CA LEU A 19 -13.57 -10.86 -0.72
C LEU A 19 -14.60 -10.53 -1.80
N GLY A 20 -14.32 -10.94 -3.05
CA GLY A 20 -15.33 -10.99 -4.09
C GLY A 20 -16.35 -12.11 -3.80
N PRO A 21 -17.64 -11.93 -4.15
CA PRO A 21 -18.63 -12.97 -3.92
C PRO A 21 -18.39 -14.14 -4.88
N VAL A 22 -18.20 -15.33 -4.31
CA VAL A 22 -18.25 -16.59 -5.06
C VAL A 22 -19.72 -16.83 -5.45
N GLY A 23 -20.05 -16.60 -6.72
CA GLY A 23 -21.32 -16.96 -7.31
C GLY A 23 -21.42 -18.48 -7.43
N ALA A 24 -22.28 -19.09 -6.63
CA ALA A 24 -22.66 -20.47 -6.80
C ALA A 24 -23.48 -20.61 -8.11
N GLY A 25 -22.88 -21.17 -9.16
CA GLY A 25 -23.58 -21.53 -10.37
C GLY A 25 -24.52 -22.70 -10.13
N TYR A 26 -25.82 -22.48 -10.22
CA TYR A 26 -26.81 -23.54 -10.35
C TYR A 26 -26.73 -24.14 -11.76
N ALA A 27 -26.43 -25.43 -11.85
CA ALA A 27 -26.60 -26.20 -13.07
C ALA A 27 -28.08 -26.43 -13.30
N GLY A 28 -28.64 -25.80 -14.32
CA GLY A 28 -29.99 -26.08 -14.82
C GLY A 28 -29.87 -26.90 -16.11
N ASP A 29 -30.44 -28.12 -16.09
CA ASP A 29 -30.60 -28.96 -17.27
C ASP A 29 -31.51 -28.28 -18.29
N GLY A 30 -30.95 -27.89 -19.43
CA GLY A 30 -31.69 -27.46 -20.60
C GLY A 30 -31.73 -28.57 -21.67
N PRO A 31 -32.83 -28.75 -22.43
CA PRO A 31 -32.97 -29.83 -23.40
C PRO A 31 -32.04 -29.66 -24.60
N ALA A 32 -31.63 -30.79 -25.17
CA ALA A 32 -30.73 -30.95 -26.28
C ALA A 32 -31.24 -30.23 -27.56
N PRO A 33 -30.34 -29.69 -28.40
CA PRO A 33 -30.71 -29.01 -29.64
C PRO A 33 -31.15 -30.02 -30.69
N ALA A 34 -32.18 -29.62 -31.46
CA ALA A 34 -32.71 -30.37 -32.59
C ALA A 34 -31.73 -30.39 -33.79
N PRO A 35 -31.76 -31.43 -34.65
CA PRO A 35 -30.87 -31.55 -35.80
C PRO A 35 -31.18 -30.53 -36.90
N PRO A 36 -30.19 -30.16 -37.73
CA PRO A 36 -30.34 -29.14 -38.78
C PRO A 36 -31.19 -29.65 -39.94
N ALA A 37 -32.00 -28.75 -40.49
CA ALA A 37 -32.81 -28.98 -41.69
C ALA A 37 -31.94 -29.05 -42.97
N PRO A 38 -32.38 -29.75 -44.04
CA PRO A 38 -31.62 -29.90 -45.25
C PRO A 38 -31.59 -28.61 -46.11
N PRO A 39 -30.58 -28.43 -46.97
CA PRO A 39 -30.39 -27.21 -47.75
C PRO A 39 -31.42 -27.03 -48.87
N VAL A 40 -31.91 -25.80 -49.00
CA VAL A 40 -32.78 -25.36 -50.08
C VAL A 40 -31.93 -24.93 -51.28
N PRO A 41 -32.21 -25.31 -52.53
CA PRO A 41 -31.41 -24.91 -53.67
C PRO A 41 -31.66 -23.50 -54.16
N GLY A 42 -30.58 -22.77 -54.35
CA GLY A 42 -30.38 -21.79 -55.39
C GLY A 42 -31.17 -20.49 -55.39
N VAL A 43 -30.68 -19.50 -54.61
CA VAL A 43 -30.82 -18.08 -54.93
C VAL A 43 -29.43 -17.44 -54.87
N THR A 44 -28.87 -17.07 -56.04
CA THR A 44 -27.66 -16.27 -56.14
C THR A 44 -27.98 -14.83 -55.77
N VAL A 45 -27.61 -14.43 -54.54
CA VAL A 45 -27.66 -13.04 -54.12
C VAL A 45 -26.36 -12.36 -54.59
N PRO A 46 -26.41 -11.16 -55.25
CA PRO A 46 -25.16 -10.47 -55.61
C PRO A 46 -24.39 -10.06 -54.34
N VAL A 47 -23.11 -10.40 -54.36
CA VAL A 47 -22.15 -10.02 -53.30
C VAL A 47 -22.04 -8.48 -53.33
N PRO A 48 -22.40 -7.75 -52.29
CA PRO A 48 -22.10 -6.34 -52.20
C PRO A 48 -20.60 -6.10 -52.17
N ALA A 49 -20.14 -5.06 -52.88
CA ALA A 49 -18.72 -4.66 -52.86
C ALA A 49 -18.25 -4.43 -51.44
N PRO A 50 -16.96 -4.75 -51.09
CA PRO A 50 -16.46 -4.52 -49.74
C PRO A 50 -16.55 -3.06 -49.38
N VAL A 51 -17.30 -2.77 -48.33
CA VAL A 51 -17.32 -1.44 -47.68
C VAL A 51 -15.90 -1.19 -47.19
N PRO A 52 -15.25 -0.07 -47.55
CA PRO A 52 -13.95 0.27 -47.01
C PRO A 52 -14.05 0.29 -45.47
N ALA A 53 -13.10 -0.41 -44.82
CA ALA A 53 -13.02 -0.41 -43.35
C ALA A 53 -12.99 1.03 -42.85
N PRO A 54 -13.77 1.38 -41.80
CA PRO A 54 -13.72 2.71 -41.21
C PRO A 54 -12.26 2.99 -40.81
N THR A 55 -11.72 4.08 -41.32
CA THR A 55 -10.44 4.62 -40.88
C THR A 55 -10.49 4.67 -39.33
N PRO A 56 -9.56 4.05 -38.60
CA PRO A 56 -9.57 4.15 -37.15
C PRO A 56 -9.55 5.63 -36.79
N ALA A 57 -10.53 6.05 -36.00
CA ALA A 57 -10.55 7.38 -35.43
C ALA A 57 -9.21 7.58 -34.73
N PRO A 58 -8.58 8.74 -34.85
CA PRO A 58 -7.34 9.02 -34.14
C PRO A 58 -7.64 8.75 -32.67
N THR A 59 -6.85 7.80 -32.08
CA THR A 59 -6.84 7.57 -30.64
C THR A 59 -6.67 8.94 -30.00
N PRO A 60 -7.56 9.41 -29.13
CA PRO A 60 -7.35 10.67 -28.47
C PRO A 60 -5.99 10.56 -27.78
N THR A 61 -5.01 11.32 -28.22
CA THR A 61 -3.78 11.54 -27.49
C THR A 61 -4.25 11.97 -26.10
N PRO A 62 -3.90 11.24 -25.01
CA PRO A 62 -4.25 11.73 -23.68
C PRO A 62 -3.72 13.15 -23.64
N ALA A 63 -4.59 14.12 -23.38
CA ALA A 63 -4.16 15.45 -23.07
C ALA A 63 -3.14 15.25 -21.97
N SER A 64 -1.86 15.54 -22.24
CA SER A 64 -0.81 15.53 -21.26
C SER A 64 -1.26 16.53 -20.21
N GLY A 65 -1.85 16.02 -19.12
CA GLY A 65 -2.27 16.83 -18.00
C GLY A 65 -1.00 17.40 -17.42
N GLU A 66 -0.62 18.57 -17.91
CA GLU A 66 0.61 19.21 -17.55
C GLU A 66 0.57 19.45 -16.05
N PHE A 67 1.56 18.94 -15.33
CA PHE A 67 1.67 19.16 -13.88
C PHE A 67 1.65 20.67 -13.61
N ALA A 68 0.78 21.11 -12.70
CA ALA A 68 0.55 22.53 -12.45
C ALA A 68 1.82 23.25 -11.96
N GLN A 69 2.02 24.47 -12.44
CA GLN A 69 3.01 25.36 -11.85
C GLN A 69 2.58 25.71 -10.42
N LEU A 70 3.41 25.43 -9.42
CA LEU A 70 3.13 25.67 -7.99
C LEU A 70 3.25 27.16 -7.64
N THR A 71 2.40 27.98 -8.25
CA THR A 71 2.31 29.42 -8.00
C THR A 71 1.69 29.71 -6.63
N PRO A 72 1.79 30.95 -6.11
CA PRO A 72 1.07 31.33 -4.90
C PRO A 72 -0.46 31.12 -4.97
N ALA A 73 -1.04 31.19 -6.17
CA ALA A 73 -2.48 30.92 -6.39
C ALA A 73 -2.77 29.42 -6.22
N VAL A 74 -1.98 28.55 -6.84
CA VAL A 74 -2.11 27.09 -6.70
C VAL A 74 -1.82 26.67 -5.24
N ALA A 75 -0.83 27.29 -4.59
CA ALA A 75 -0.55 27.01 -3.18
C ALA A 75 -1.76 27.32 -2.26
N ARG A 76 -2.49 28.40 -2.54
CA ARG A 76 -3.74 28.69 -1.79
C ARG A 76 -4.84 27.65 -2.05
N GLN A 77 -5.01 27.20 -3.30
CA GLN A 77 -5.97 26.13 -3.62
C GLN A 77 -5.61 24.83 -2.89
N LEU A 78 -4.32 24.49 -2.81
CA LEU A 78 -3.84 23.36 -2.03
C LEU A 78 -4.09 23.53 -0.54
N ASP A 79 -3.84 24.73 0.02
CA ASP A 79 -4.13 25.03 1.43
C ASP A 79 -5.64 24.84 1.74
N GLU A 80 -6.53 25.29 0.85
CA GLU A 80 -7.99 25.15 0.98
C GLU A 80 -8.42 23.68 0.88
N ALA A 81 -7.90 22.94 -0.12
CA ALA A 81 -8.19 21.52 -0.29
C ALA A 81 -7.75 20.67 0.90
N VAL A 82 -6.50 20.88 1.38
CA VAL A 82 -5.97 20.17 2.56
C VAL A 82 -6.80 20.48 3.81
N ARG A 83 -7.15 21.73 4.06
CA ARG A 83 -8.01 22.11 5.20
C ARG A 83 -9.42 21.53 5.07
N GLY A 84 -9.96 21.44 3.85
CA GLY A 84 -11.26 20.81 3.59
C GLY A 84 -11.24 19.33 3.98
N VAL A 85 -10.26 18.57 3.49
CA VAL A 85 -10.11 17.15 3.86
C VAL A 85 -9.91 16.99 5.38
N MET A 86 -9.08 17.83 6.03
CA MET A 86 -8.91 17.79 7.49
C MET A 86 -10.22 18.01 8.24
N ALA A 87 -11.01 19.00 7.83
CA ALA A 87 -12.27 19.35 8.50
C ALA A 87 -13.29 18.22 8.38
N GLU A 88 -13.39 17.59 7.20
CA GLU A 88 -14.30 16.47 6.94
C GLU A 88 -13.88 15.20 7.66
N SER A 89 -12.61 14.80 7.51
CA SER A 89 -12.06 13.56 8.07
C SER A 89 -11.62 13.67 9.53
N LYS A 90 -11.62 14.89 10.10
CA LYS A 90 -11.19 15.20 11.49
C LYS A 90 -9.76 14.78 11.81
N VAL A 91 -8.89 14.79 10.82
CA VAL A 91 -7.46 14.53 10.98
C VAL A 91 -6.86 15.63 11.88
N PRO A 92 -6.16 15.28 12.97
CA PRO A 92 -5.63 16.28 13.92
C PRO A 92 -4.50 17.11 13.33
N GLY A 93 -3.60 16.47 12.58
CA GLY A 93 -2.45 17.09 11.99
C GLY A 93 -1.99 16.41 10.71
N VAL A 94 -1.47 17.20 9.79
CA VAL A 94 -0.95 16.73 8.50
C VAL A 94 0.29 17.51 8.07
N ILE A 95 1.26 16.80 7.49
CA ILE A 95 2.39 17.34 6.76
C ILE A 95 2.21 16.96 5.29
N VAL A 96 2.30 17.93 4.39
CA VAL A 96 2.14 17.73 2.95
C VAL A 96 3.32 18.32 2.20
N SER A 97 3.84 17.56 1.25
CA SER A 97 4.79 18.06 0.26
C SER A 97 4.40 17.62 -1.15
N VAL A 98 4.44 18.56 -2.07
CA VAL A 98 4.36 18.30 -3.52
C VAL A 98 5.44 19.09 -4.22
N SER A 99 6.16 18.46 -5.14
CA SER A 99 7.20 19.14 -5.92
C SER A 99 7.42 18.46 -7.27
N ALA A 100 7.80 19.29 -8.27
CA ALA A 100 8.31 18.80 -9.56
C ALA A 100 9.39 19.75 -10.09
N PRO A 101 10.41 19.25 -10.80
CA PRO A 101 11.46 20.07 -11.39
C PRO A 101 10.88 21.16 -12.31
N GLY A 102 11.32 22.40 -12.11
CA GLY A 102 10.83 23.56 -12.87
C GLY A 102 9.40 24.02 -12.56
N LYS A 103 8.65 23.28 -11.76
CA LYS A 103 7.27 23.61 -11.37
C LYS A 103 7.16 24.18 -9.96
N GLY A 104 8.22 24.10 -9.14
CA GLY A 104 8.29 24.58 -7.77
C GLY A 104 8.07 23.51 -6.71
N THR A 105 7.96 23.97 -5.48
CA THR A 105 7.77 23.11 -4.30
C THR A 105 6.72 23.71 -3.40
N TYR A 106 5.77 22.88 -2.97
CA TYR A 106 4.81 23.17 -1.93
C TYR A 106 5.11 22.28 -0.73
N VAL A 107 5.35 22.88 0.45
CA VAL A 107 5.51 22.19 1.73
C VAL A 107 4.68 22.93 2.76
N ARG A 108 3.80 22.25 3.44
CA ARG A 108 2.95 22.80 4.51
C ARG A 108 2.70 21.76 5.58
N SER A 109 2.53 22.24 6.80
CA SER A 109 1.97 21.48 7.91
C SER A 109 0.75 22.20 8.48
N PHE A 110 -0.25 21.45 8.86
CA PHE A 110 -1.50 21.98 9.41
C PHE A 110 -1.89 21.18 10.64
N GLY A 111 -2.57 21.86 11.59
CA GLY A 111 -3.13 21.21 12.77
C GLY A 111 -2.10 20.98 13.87
N ILE A 112 -2.36 19.97 14.68
CA ILE A 112 -1.72 19.74 15.98
C ILE A 112 -0.95 18.42 15.95
N ALA A 113 0.32 18.48 16.38
CA ALA A 113 1.18 17.31 16.55
C ALA A 113 0.89 16.58 17.87
N ASP A 114 0.58 17.31 18.93
CA ASP A 114 0.27 16.75 20.24
C ASP A 114 -0.98 17.44 20.81
N LYS A 115 -2.07 16.69 21.01
CA LYS A 115 -3.33 17.19 21.54
C LYS A 115 -3.24 17.57 23.03
N ALA A 116 -2.32 16.99 23.77
CA ALA A 116 -2.17 17.26 25.20
C ALA A 116 -1.54 18.62 25.46
N THR A 117 -0.54 19.00 24.64
CA THR A 117 0.19 20.28 24.78
C THR A 117 -0.30 21.35 23.81
N GLY A 118 -1.01 20.98 22.75
CA GLY A 118 -1.37 21.87 21.66
C GLY A 118 -0.21 22.19 20.71
N ALA A 119 0.90 21.44 20.75
CA ALA A 119 2.04 21.65 19.88
C ALA A 119 1.63 21.53 18.41
N PRO A 120 2.03 22.47 17.53
CA PRO A 120 1.65 22.45 16.12
C PRO A 120 2.40 21.37 15.34
N MET A 121 1.82 20.90 14.23
CA MET A 121 2.56 20.09 13.23
C MET A 121 3.71 20.89 12.62
N SER A 122 4.85 20.22 12.42
CA SER A 122 6.05 20.77 11.77
C SER A 122 6.61 19.78 10.74
N PRO A 123 7.23 20.25 9.63
CA PRO A 123 7.76 19.36 8.60
C PRO A 123 8.94 18.48 9.02
N ASP A 124 9.59 18.82 10.12
CA ASP A 124 10.75 18.14 10.69
C ASP A 124 10.42 17.05 11.73
N LEU A 125 9.13 16.79 11.95
CA LEU A 125 8.71 15.74 12.87
C LEU A 125 8.91 14.36 12.28
N ASN A 126 9.50 13.46 13.08
CA ASN A 126 9.52 12.04 12.79
C ASN A 126 8.10 11.45 12.86
N MET A 127 7.78 10.56 11.93
CA MET A 127 6.50 9.91 11.82
C MET A 127 6.68 8.41 11.60
N ARG A 128 5.80 7.59 12.19
CA ARG A 128 5.71 6.18 11.79
C ARG A 128 5.10 6.09 10.41
N ILE A 129 5.71 5.33 9.48
CA ILE A 129 5.34 5.34 8.06
C ILE A 129 4.50 4.14 7.62
N GLY A 130 4.18 3.24 8.55
CA GLY A 130 3.32 2.09 8.26
C GLY A 130 3.80 1.28 7.06
N SER A 131 2.88 0.90 6.20
CA SER A 131 3.17 0.03 5.04
C SER A 131 4.14 0.60 4.00
N VAL A 132 4.53 1.87 4.07
CA VAL A 132 5.67 2.39 3.28
C VAL A 132 6.94 1.60 3.62
N THR A 133 7.06 1.02 4.82
CA THR A 133 8.11 0.06 5.22
C THR A 133 8.31 -1.05 4.19
N LYS A 134 7.23 -1.55 3.56
CA LYS A 134 7.30 -2.63 2.56
C LYS A 134 8.22 -2.29 1.40
N THR A 135 8.26 -1.01 1.03
CA THR A 135 9.13 -0.56 -0.06
C THR A 135 10.61 -0.71 0.30
N PHE A 136 10.97 -0.52 1.56
CA PHE A 136 12.34 -0.71 2.07
C PHE A 136 12.68 -2.22 2.18
N THR A 137 11.79 -3.01 2.77
CA THR A 137 11.99 -4.47 2.90
C THR A 137 12.14 -5.14 1.53
N VAL A 138 11.29 -4.80 0.56
CA VAL A 138 11.40 -5.36 -0.79
C VAL A 138 12.65 -4.81 -1.51
N THR A 139 13.07 -3.57 -1.26
CA THR A 139 14.35 -3.08 -1.80
C THR A 139 15.52 -3.89 -1.25
N ALA A 140 15.53 -4.18 0.05
CA ALA A 140 16.53 -5.04 0.68
C ALA A 140 16.56 -6.45 0.04
N LEU A 141 15.39 -7.04 -0.19
CA LEU A 141 15.28 -8.32 -0.90
C LEU A 141 15.86 -8.23 -2.33
N LEU A 142 15.51 -7.18 -3.07
CA LEU A 142 15.94 -6.97 -4.45
C LEU A 142 17.46 -6.68 -4.56
N ARG A 143 18.07 -6.13 -3.52
CA ARG A 143 19.53 -6.02 -3.42
C ARG A 143 20.18 -7.41 -3.43
N LEU A 144 19.63 -8.36 -2.66
CA LEU A 144 20.11 -9.75 -2.65
C LEU A 144 19.89 -10.43 -4.02
N VAL A 145 18.85 -10.07 -4.76
CA VAL A 145 18.65 -10.53 -6.15
C VAL A 145 19.75 -9.99 -7.06
N ASP A 146 20.06 -8.71 -6.98
CA ASP A 146 21.13 -8.07 -7.77
C ASP A 146 22.51 -8.67 -7.46
N GLU A 147 22.74 -9.11 -6.23
CA GLU A 147 23.95 -9.83 -5.79
C GLU A 147 23.98 -11.29 -6.27
N GLY A 148 22.92 -11.80 -6.87
CA GLY A 148 22.79 -13.21 -7.31
C GLY A 148 22.70 -14.22 -6.16
N ARG A 149 22.38 -13.77 -4.94
CA ARG A 149 22.27 -14.63 -3.75
C ARG A 149 20.93 -15.34 -3.64
N ILE A 150 19.89 -14.77 -4.25
CA ILE A 150 18.54 -15.33 -4.34
C ILE A 150 17.95 -15.07 -5.73
N GLY A 151 16.97 -15.88 -6.14
CA GLY A 151 16.16 -15.65 -7.33
C GLY A 151 14.74 -15.22 -6.95
N LEU A 152 14.13 -14.30 -7.72
CA LEU A 152 12.73 -13.91 -7.49
C LEU A 152 11.76 -15.10 -7.59
N ASP A 153 12.10 -16.11 -8.39
CA ASP A 153 11.29 -17.30 -8.61
C ASP A 153 11.69 -18.48 -7.71
N ASP A 154 12.58 -18.25 -6.74
CA ASP A 154 12.87 -19.23 -5.70
C ASP A 154 11.63 -19.45 -4.82
N PRO A 155 11.28 -20.70 -4.47
CA PRO A 155 10.20 -20.98 -3.53
C PRO A 155 10.59 -20.57 -2.10
N ILE A 156 9.62 -20.03 -1.36
CA ILE A 156 9.85 -19.57 0.03
C ILE A 156 10.29 -20.70 0.96
N GLY A 157 9.86 -21.94 0.71
CA GLY A 157 10.24 -23.13 1.48
C GLY A 157 11.74 -23.42 1.47
N LYS A 158 12.49 -22.88 0.50
CA LYS A 158 13.96 -22.92 0.49
C LYS A 158 14.58 -22.14 1.66
N TYR A 159 13.88 -21.16 2.18
CA TYR A 159 14.39 -20.20 3.19
C TYR A 159 13.68 -20.32 4.53
N VAL A 160 12.37 -20.54 4.54
CA VAL A 160 11.53 -20.58 5.75
C VAL A 160 10.72 -21.87 5.73
N GLU A 161 10.94 -22.71 6.75
CA GLU A 161 10.23 -23.98 6.91
C GLU A 161 8.79 -23.79 7.40
N GLY A 162 7.92 -24.76 7.10
CA GLY A 162 6.54 -24.80 7.62
C GLY A 162 5.57 -23.81 6.99
N VAL A 163 5.95 -23.10 5.93
CA VAL A 163 5.06 -22.21 5.20
C VAL A 163 4.05 -23.02 4.41
N PRO A 164 2.71 -22.78 4.56
CA PRO A 164 1.71 -23.42 3.72
C PRO A 164 1.98 -23.16 2.24
N ASN A 165 2.00 -24.19 1.40
CA ASN A 165 2.41 -24.13 -0.01
C ASN A 165 3.82 -23.55 -0.25
N GLY A 166 4.72 -23.64 0.74
CA GLY A 166 6.05 -23.01 0.69
C GLY A 166 6.96 -23.52 -0.44
N ASP A 167 6.70 -24.72 -0.97
CA ASP A 167 7.37 -25.31 -2.12
C ASP A 167 6.91 -24.69 -3.47
N ARG A 168 5.80 -23.98 -3.48
CA ARG A 168 5.17 -23.39 -4.68
C ARG A 168 5.12 -21.87 -4.68
N ILE A 169 5.02 -21.26 -3.49
CA ILE A 169 4.99 -19.80 -3.36
C ILE A 169 6.39 -19.25 -3.61
N THR A 170 6.54 -18.40 -4.59
CA THR A 170 7.80 -17.74 -4.94
C THR A 170 8.00 -16.43 -4.17
N LEU A 171 9.26 -15.95 -4.07
CA LEU A 171 9.57 -14.64 -3.50
C LEU A 171 8.90 -13.52 -4.30
N ARG A 172 8.75 -13.67 -5.62
CA ARG A 172 8.01 -12.77 -6.51
C ARG A 172 6.54 -12.66 -6.11
N GLU A 173 5.87 -13.78 -5.85
CA GLU A 173 4.46 -13.80 -5.46
C GLU A 173 4.24 -13.21 -4.06
N LEU A 174 5.17 -13.42 -3.14
CA LEU A 174 5.15 -12.74 -1.84
C LEU A 174 5.27 -11.22 -2.01
N ALA A 175 6.29 -10.75 -2.74
CA ALA A 175 6.51 -9.32 -2.96
C ALA A 175 5.39 -8.68 -3.78
N GLY A 176 4.74 -9.44 -4.67
CA GLY A 176 3.62 -9.03 -5.52
C GLY A 176 2.23 -9.21 -4.89
N MET A 177 2.13 -9.60 -3.63
CA MET A 177 0.86 -9.82 -2.93
C MET A 177 -0.02 -10.91 -3.57
N ARG A 178 0.58 -12.00 -4.04
CA ARG A 178 -0.09 -13.08 -4.78
C ARG A 178 0.16 -14.47 -4.20
N SER A 179 0.53 -14.57 -2.94
CA SER A 179 0.88 -15.84 -2.28
C SER A 179 -0.32 -16.73 -1.96
N GLY A 180 -1.51 -16.16 -1.77
CA GLY A 180 -2.68 -16.86 -1.26
C GLY A 180 -2.65 -17.11 0.26
N LEU A 181 -1.62 -16.68 0.97
CA LEU A 181 -1.54 -16.82 2.43
C LEU A 181 -2.57 -15.92 3.13
N PHE A 182 -3.08 -16.40 4.27
CA PHE A 182 -3.93 -15.59 5.12
C PHE A 182 -3.14 -14.43 5.74
N ASN A 183 -3.73 -13.24 5.79
CA ASN A 183 -3.13 -12.07 6.39
C ASN A 183 -3.26 -12.13 7.92
N TYR A 184 -2.14 -12.29 8.66
CA TYR A 184 -2.15 -12.40 10.12
C TYR A 184 -2.86 -11.23 10.81
N SER A 185 -2.80 -10.01 10.23
CA SER A 185 -3.43 -8.83 10.82
C SER A 185 -4.95 -8.82 10.71
N ALA A 186 -5.55 -9.76 9.95
CA ALA A 186 -6.99 -10.00 9.90
C ALA A 186 -7.45 -11.07 10.90
N ASP A 187 -6.54 -11.66 11.68
CA ASP A 187 -6.89 -12.68 12.68
C ASP A 187 -7.46 -12.03 13.95
N GLU A 188 -8.61 -12.48 14.40
CA GLU A 188 -9.29 -11.95 15.60
C GLU A 188 -8.44 -12.11 16.88
N GLY A 189 -7.69 -13.24 16.99
CA GLY A 189 -6.80 -13.48 18.13
C GLY A 189 -5.59 -12.53 18.12
N PHE A 190 -5.07 -12.21 16.95
CA PHE A 190 -4.05 -11.18 16.80
C PHE A 190 -4.57 -9.81 17.23
N PHE A 191 -5.74 -9.40 16.69
CA PHE A 191 -6.34 -8.12 17.05
C PHE A 191 -6.59 -7.99 18.55
N LYS A 192 -7.13 -9.06 19.16
CA LYS A 192 -7.32 -9.12 20.61
C LYS A 192 -5.99 -9.01 21.37
N ALA A 193 -4.93 -9.69 20.93
CA ALA A 193 -3.63 -9.62 21.56
C ALA A 193 -3.03 -8.22 21.50
N LEU A 194 -3.10 -7.57 20.33
CA LEU A 194 -2.62 -6.21 20.11
C LEU A 194 -3.37 -5.19 20.98
N THR A 195 -4.71 -5.24 20.98
CA THR A 195 -5.53 -4.27 21.70
C THR A 195 -5.59 -4.49 23.22
N SER A 196 -5.26 -5.69 23.69
CA SER A 196 -5.17 -6.00 25.14
C SER A 196 -3.87 -5.52 25.75
N ASP A 197 -2.78 -5.53 25.00
CA ASP A 197 -1.46 -5.03 25.41
C ASP A 197 -0.70 -4.46 24.19
N PRO A 198 -0.96 -3.20 23.81
CA PRO A 198 -0.35 -2.59 22.64
C PRO A 198 1.15 -2.28 22.81
N TYR A 199 1.66 -2.41 24.03
CA TYR A 199 3.08 -2.16 24.34
C TYR A 199 3.95 -3.41 24.22
N ARG A 200 3.33 -4.60 24.11
CA ARG A 200 4.08 -5.87 23.97
C ARG A 200 4.83 -5.94 22.65
N SER A 201 5.94 -6.66 22.66
CA SER A 201 6.64 -7.07 21.44
C SER A 201 6.03 -8.33 20.85
N PHE A 202 5.98 -8.39 19.51
CA PHE A 202 5.65 -9.58 18.74
C PHE A 202 6.89 -10.05 17.98
N THR A 203 7.12 -11.36 17.94
CA THR A 203 8.15 -11.96 17.08
C THR A 203 7.57 -12.28 15.69
N PRO A 204 8.41 -12.33 14.63
CA PRO A 204 7.98 -12.79 13.32
C PRO A 204 7.29 -14.16 13.36
N GLN A 205 7.78 -15.09 14.17
CA GLN A 205 7.22 -16.44 14.33
C GLN A 205 5.81 -16.41 14.94
N GLU A 206 5.58 -15.56 15.95
CA GLU A 206 4.23 -15.36 16.52
C GLU A 206 3.25 -14.80 15.46
N LEU A 207 3.70 -13.83 14.64
CA LEU A 207 2.88 -13.27 13.57
C LEU A 207 2.52 -14.33 12.52
N LEU A 208 3.49 -15.15 12.12
CA LEU A 208 3.26 -16.27 11.19
C LEU A 208 2.31 -17.31 11.77
N ALA A 209 2.36 -17.58 13.08
CA ALA A 209 1.46 -18.51 13.73
C ALA A 209 -0.02 -18.06 13.65
N TYR A 210 -0.29 -16.74 13.70
CA TYR A 210 -1.64 -16.21 13.45
C TYR A 210 -2.12 -16.43 12.01
N SER A 211 -1.21 -16.39 11.04
CA SER A 211 -1.54 -16.66 9.64
C SER A 211 -1.74 -18.15 9.36
N PHE A 212 -0.80 -18.99 9.79
CA PHE A 212 -0.72 -20.38 9.35
C PHE A 212 -1.77 -21.32 9.96
N LYS A 213 -2.49 -20.88 10.97
CA LYS A 213 -3.66 -21.62 11.48
C LYS A 213 -4.88 -21.53 10.57
N HIS A 214 -4.86 -20.63 9.57
CA HIS A 214 -5.93 -20.46 8.59
C HIS A 214 -5.57 -21.19 7.28
N PRO A 215 -6.58 -21.63 6.51
CA PRO A 215 -6.33 -22.17 5.19
C PRO A 215 -5.78 -21.10 4.24
N VAL A 216 -5.06 -21.53 3.22
CA VAL A 216 -4.71 -20.67 2.09
C VAL A 216 -5.98 -20.23 1.36
N LEU A 217 -5.99 -18.99 0.88
CA LEU A 217 -7.19 -18.37 0.29
C LEU A 217 -7.37 -18.73 -1.19
N PHE A 218 -6.25 -18.88 -1.90
CA PHE A 218 -6.20 -19.21 -3.33
C PHE A 218 -4.82 -19.80 -3.69
N GLU A 219 -4.71 -20.38 -4.87
CA GLU A 219 -3.46 -20.93 -5.39
C GLU A 219 -2.42 -19.82 -5.64
N PRO A 220 -1.13 -20.03 -5.34
CA PRO A 220 -0.09 -19.06 -5.59
C PRO A 220 -0.15 -18.49 -7.01
N GLY A 221 -0.05 -17.20 -7.16
CA GLY A 221 -0.11 -16.50 -8.44
C GLY A 221 -1.51 -16.29 -9.03
N ALA A 222 -2.58 -16.90 -8.48
CA ALA A 222 -3.91 -16.83 -9.07
C ALA A 222 -4.56 -15.45 -8.92
N GLU A 223 -4.47 -14.85 -7.73
CA GLU A 223 -5.18 -13.60 -7.39
C GLU A 223 -4.25 -12.61 -6.69
N PHE A 224 -4.68 -11.36 -6.60
CA PHE A 224 -4.09 -10.34 -5.73
C PHE A 224 -4.85 -10.31 -4.41
N SER A 225 -4.13 -10.40 -3.30
CA SER A 225 -4.66 -10.14 -1.96
C SER A 225 -3.58 -9.50 -1.10
N TYR A 226 -3.83 -8.26 -0.65
CA TYR A 226 -2.87 -7.55 0.19
C TYR A 226 -2.65 -8.31 1.51
N CYS A 227 -1.40 -8.65 1.80
CA CYS A 227 -1.08 -9.59 2.86
C CYS A 227 0.23 -9.22 3.58
N ASN A 228 0.12 -8.81 4.85
CA ASN A 228 1.29 -8.48 5.67
C ASN A 228 2.16 -9.71 5.96
N THR A 229 1.58 -10.91 6.04
CA THR A 229 2.30 -12.18 6.23
C THR A 229 3.42 -12.36 5.20
N ASN A 230 3.18 -11.91 3.95
CA ASN A 230 4.17 -11.97 2.90
C ASN A 230 5.46 -11.23 3.25
N LEU A 231 5.32 -10.04 3.84
CA LEU A 231 6.47 -9.20 4.18
C LEU A 231 7.24 -9.74 5.40
N ILE A 232 6.52 -10.37 6.34
CA ILE A 232 7.17 -11.08 7.46
C ILE A 232 8.08 -12.18 6.90
N LEU A 233 7.58 -12.97 5.95
CA LEU A 233 8.37 -14.01 5.28
C LEU A 233 9.55 -13.42 4.50
N LEU A 234 9.36 -12.35 3.74
CA LEU A 234 10.44 -11.69 3.00
C LEU A 234 11.51 -11.11 3.93
N GLY A 235 11.12 -10.54 5.07
CA GLY A 235 12.05 -10.09 6.11
C GLY A 235 12.92 -11.24 6.63
N LEU A 236 12.31 -12.40 6.92
CA LEU A 236 13.04 -13.60 7.33
C LEU A 236 13.97 -14.14 6.23
N VAL A 237 13.60 -14.03 4.95
CA VAL A 237 14.50 -14.37 3.83
C VAL A 237 15.72 -13.44 3.83
N VAL A 238 15.51 -12.13 4.01
CA VAL A 238 16.62 -11.17 4.08
C VAL A 238 17.55 -11.53 5.23
N GLU A 239 17.06 -11.76 6.44
CA GLU A 239 17.89 -12.19 7.58
C GLU A 239 18.63 -13.50 7.32
N LYS A 240 17.92 -14.52 6.80
CA LYS A 240 18.51 -15.84 6.52
C LYS A 240 19.64 -15.77 5.52
N VAL A 241 19.51 -14.95 4.49
CA VAL A 241 20.46 -14.88 3.38
C VAL A 241 21.59 -13.90 3.69
N SER A 242 21.31 -12.76 4.32
CA SER A 242 22.33 -11.79 4.69
C SER A 242 23.19 -12.28 5.85
N GLY A 243 22.58 -12.94 6.82
CA GLY A 243 23.17 -13.29 8.12
C GLY A 243 23.06 -12.16 9.15
N ASP A 244 22.42 -11.04 8.78
CA ASP A 244 22.25 -9.85 9.63
C ASP A 244 20.78 -9.71 10.07
N PRO A 245 20.51 -9.06 11.20
CA PRO A 245 19.17 -8.59 11.53
C PRO A 245 18.60 -7.70 10.41
N LEU A 246 17.31 -7.79 10.14
CA LEU A 246 16.65 -7.03 9.05
C LEU A 246 16.89 -5.52 9.17
N ALA A 247 16.82 -4.98 10.40
CA ALA A 247 17.06 -3.56 10.67
C ALA A 247 18.47 -3.13 10.23
N ASP A 248 19.49 -3.91 10.56
CA ASP A 248 20.89 -3.62 10.25
C ASP A 248 21.14 -3.73 8.73
N TYR A 249 20.56 -4.76 8.10
CA TYR A 249 20.67 -4.93 6.65
C TYR A 249 20.02 -3.79 5.89
N ILE A 250 18.78 -3.40 6.26
CA ILE A 250 18.07 -2.26 5.65
C ILE A 250 18.85 -0.96 5.86
N ALA A 251 19.39 -0.72 7.07
CA ALA A 251 20.19 0.48 7.35
C ALA A 251 21.41 0.56 6.44
N ARG A 252 22.16 -0.54 6.30
CA ARG A 252 23.40 -0.59 5.52
C ARG A 252 23.17 -0.59 4.01
N GLU A 253 22.20 -1.36 3.51
CA GLU A 253 22.07 -1.61 2.08
C GLU A 253 20.99 -0.74 1.39
N VAL A 254 20.14 -0.08 2.19
CA VAL A 254 19.03 0.72 1.64
C VAL A 254 19.06 2.16 2.14
N VAL A 255 18.99 2.37 3.46
CA VAL A 255 18.86 3.69 4.08
C VAL A 255 20.11 4.55 3.84
N THR A 256 21.28 4.04 4.20
CA THR A 256 22.56 4.75 4.04
C THR A 256 22.89 5.05 2.57
N PRO A 257 22.80 4.07 1.63
CA PRO A 257 23.04 4.36 0.22
C PRO A 257 22.03 5.29 -0.44
N ALA A 258 20.80 5.37 0.10
CA ALA A 258 19.79 6.33 -0.34
C ALA A 258 19.99 7.74 0.24
N GLY A 259 20.94 7.94 1.15
CA GLY A 259 21.23 9.21 1.82
C GLY A 259 20.10 9.68 2.73
N LEU A 260 19.42 8.74 3.43
CA LEU A 260 18.32 9.01 4.36
C LEU A 260 18.88 9.12 5.78
N GLU A 261 18.75 10.28 6.40
CA GLU A 261 19.40 10.59 7.69
C GLU A 261 18.48 10.39 8.89
N HIS A 262 17.14 10.46 8.67
CA HIS A 262 16.12 10.37 9.70
C HIS A 262 15.23 9.13 9.54
N THR A 263 15.58 8.22 8.63
CA THR A 263 14.85 6.98 8.39
C THR A 263 15.49 5.83 9.15
N LEU A 264 14.69 5.14 9.95
CA LEU A 264 15.19 4.02 10.76
C LEU A 264 14.16 2.88 10.86
N PHE A 265 14.67 1.70 11.12
CA PHE A 265 13.88 0.52 11.47
C PHE A 265 14.03 0.29 12.98
N PRO A 266 12.98 0.60 13.80
CA PRO A 266 13.08 0.46 15.24
C PRO A 266 13.14 -1.00 15.65
N VAL A 267 13.94 -1.30 16.68
CA VAL A 267 14.05 -2.64 17.28
C VAL A 267 12.92 -2.87 18.30
N GLY A 268 12.45 -1.81 18.95
CA GLY A 268 11.36 -1.82 19.92
C GLY A 268 10.35 -0.71 19.68
N ALA A 269 9.94 -0.03 20.74
CA ALA A 269 8.98 1.08 20.70
C ALA A 269 9.64 2.46 20.56
N GLU A 270 10.97 2.52 20.42
CA GLU A 270 11.72 3.77 20.31
C GLU A 270 11.19 4.66 19.19
N PHE A 271 11.07 5.95 19.52
CA PHE A 271 10.59 6.97 18.61
C PHE A 271 11.43 8.23 18.78
N PRO A 272 12.36 8.53 17.85
CA PRO A 272 13.24 9.68 17.94
C PRO A 272 12.47 10.99 18.04
N SER A 273 12.97 11.91 18.89
CA SER A 273 12.43 13.27 18.97
C SER A 273 13.14 14.21 17.97
N PRO A 274 12.43 15.24 17.43
CA PRO A 274 11.02 15.50 17.66
C PRO A 274 10.11 14.58 16.84
N HIS A 275 8.93 14.22 17.37
CA HIS A 275 7.94 13.40 16.67
C HIS A 275 6.52 13.89 16.93
N ALA A 276 5.58 13.53 16.08
CA ALA A 276 4.17 13.77 16.32
C ALA A 276 3.54 12.64 17.15
N HIS A 277 2.60 12.97 18.01
CA HIS A 277 1.73 12.01 18.69
C HIS A 277 0.69 11.44 17.74
N GLY A 278 0.45 10.13 17.78
CA GLY A 278 -0.45 9.42 16.90
C GLY A 278 -1.76 9.02 17.59
N TYR A 279 -2.91 9.21 16.90
CA TYR A 279 -4.24 9.00 17.48
C TYR A 279 -5.02 7.95 16.70
N THR A 280 -5.46 6.89 17.37
CA THR A 280 -6.17 5.75 16.80
C THR A 280 -7.47 5.44 17.53
N ASN A 281 -8.43 4.83 16.84
CA ASN A 281 -9.59 4.20 17.45
C ASN A 281 -9.53 2.66 17.39
N GLN A 282 -8.41 2.09 16.94
CA GLN A 282 -8.16 0.65 16.93
C GLN A 282 -7.80 0.16 18.35
N THR A 283 -8.69 0.38 19.29
CA THR A 283 -8.55 0.05 20.71
C THR A 283 -9.61 -0.96 21.12
N ALA A 284 -9.41 -1.65 22.24
CA ALA A 284 -10.41 -2.57 22.77
C ALA A 284 -11.78 -1.91 23.03
N SER A 285 -11.77 -0.61 23.30
CA SER A 285 -12.98 0.20 23.55
C SER A 285 -13.59 0.83 22.30
N GLY A 286 -12.87 0.86 21.18
CA GLY A 286 -13.21 1.61 19.96
C GLY A 286 -13.13 3.14 20.14
N LYS A 287 -12.65 3.64 21.28
CA LYS A 287 -12.45 5.07 21.51
C LYS A 287 -11.10 5.53 21.01
N THR A 288 -11.02 6.79 20.62
CA THR A 288 -9.75 7.39 20.22
C THR A 288 -8.79 7.50 21.42
N GLU A 289 -7.60 6.94 21.25
CA GLU A 289 -6.50 6.96 22.22
C GLU A 289 -5.21 7.42 21.55
N ASP A 290 -4.23 7.84 22.35
CA ASP A 290 -2.87 8.11 21.91
C ASP A 290 -2.10 6.80 21.79
N ALA A 291 -1.60 6.50 20.57
CA ALA A 291 -0.87 5.28 20.25
C ALA A 291 0.63 5.54 20.01
N THR A 292 1.14 6.71 20.39
CA THR A 292 2.53 7.13 20.11
C THR A 292 3.54 6.10 20.58
N ASP A 293 3.35 5.60 21.79
CA ASP A 293 4.27 4.68 22.46
C ASP A 293 3.91 3.19 22.23
N TRP A 294 2.92 2.90 21.38
CA TRP A 294 2.60 1.51 21.04
C TRP A 294 3.78 0.84 20.33
N ASN A 295 4.01 -0.43 20.66
CA ASN A 295 5.12 -1.17 20.07
C ASN A 295 4.82 -1.56 18.62
N PRO A 296 5.61 -1.10 17.62
CA PRO A 296 5.35 -1.37 16.20
C PRO A 296 5.84 -2.75 15.74
N SER A 297 6.42 -3.58 16.64
CA SER A 297 7.00 -4.87 16.26
C SER A 297 6.03 -5.82 15.56
N TRP A 298 4.73 -5.67 15.82
CA TRP A 298 3.72 -6.41 15.08
C TRP A 298 3.70 -6.09 13.58
N GLY A 299 4.12 -4.90 13.19
CA GLY A 299 4.29 -4.51 11.78
C GLY A 299 5.60 -5.03 11.19
N TRP A 300 6.67 -5.05 11.98
CA TRP A 300 8.02 -5.46 11.62
C TRP A 300 8.37 -5.12 10.17
N ALA A 301 8.77 -6.12 9.34
CA ALA A 301 9.07 -5.97 7.92
C ALA A 301 7.94 -5.40 7.06
N ALA A 302 6.71 -5.41 7.57
CA ALA A 302 5.52 -4.91 6.88
C ALA A 302 5.13 -3.47 7.25
N GLY A 303 5.64 -2.91 8.41
CA GLY A 303 5.06 -1.65 8.84
C GLY A 303 5.77 -0.86 9.94
N ALA A 304 6.95 -1.28 10.44
CA ALA A 304 7.49 -0.72 11.68
C ALA A 304 8.33 0.57 11.52
N MET A 305 8.79 0.92 10.30
CA MET A 305 9.77 2.00 10.11
C MET A 305 9.25 3.39 10.46
N ILE A 306 10.20 4.25 10.76
CA ILE A 306 10.03 5.67 11.08
C ILE A 306 10.82 6.47 10.04
N SER A 307 10.30 7.66 9.65
CA SER A 307 10.98 8.58 8.76
C SER A 307 10.41 10.01 8.92
N ASP A 308 10.98 10.96 8.22
CA ASP A 308 10.50 12.34 8.13
C ASP A 308 10.13 12.73 6.68
N LEU A 309 9.63 13.95 6.53
CA LEU A 309 9.25 14.48 5.22
C LEU A 309 10.45 14.57 4.25
N SER A 310 11.62 14.98 4.72
CA SER A 310 12.80 15.18 3.89
C SER A 310 13.26 13.88 3.25
N ASP A 311 13.41 12.87 4.09
CA ASP A 311 13.84 11.54 3.66
C ASP A 311 12.82 10.88 2.73
N LEU A 312 11.53 10.99 3.05
CA LEU A 312 10.48 10.39 2.22
C LEU A 312 10.33 11.04 0.84
N ARG A 313 10.64 12.32 0.70
CA ARG A 313 10.72 12.98 -0.62
C ARG A 313 11.86 12.39 -1.46
N SER A 314 13.02 12.19 -0.84
CA SER A 314 14.18 11.55 -1.47
C SER A 314 13.87 10.08 -1.81
N TRP A 315 13.25 9.36 -0.86
CA TRP A 315 12.87 7.97 -1.02
C TRP A 315 11.86 7.75 -2.15
N ALA A 316 10.82 8.57 -2.27
CA ALA A 316 9.83 8.46 -3.34
C ALA A 316 10.49 8.42 -4.73
N ARG A 317 11.47 9.31 -4.96
CA ARG A 317 12.23 9.35 -6.18
C ARG A 317 13.14 8.13 -6.33
N THR A 318 13.96 7.83 -5.31
CA THR A 318 14.88 6.69 -5.28
C THR A 318 14.17 5.38 -5.60
N LEU A 319 13.02 5.14 -4.96
CA LEU A 319 12.17 3.98 -5.14
C LEU A 319 11.69 3.83 -6.60
N ALA A 320 11.14 4.90 -7.16
CA ALA A 320 10.52 4.86 -8.49
C ALA A 320 11.55 4.83 -9.62
N THR A 321 12.71 5.50 -9.45
CA THR A 321 13.79 5.52 -10.45
C THR A 321 14.74 4.32 -10.33
N GLY A 322 14.74 3.63 -9.19
CA GLY A 322 15.52 2.40 -8.97
C GLY A 322 17.03 2.63 -8.82
N THR A 323 17.45 3.78 -8.27
CA THR A 323 18.87 4.13 -8.16
C THR A 323 19.69 3.17 -7.30
N LEU A 324 19.04 2.35 -6.47
CA LEU A 324 19.69 1.33 -5.63
C LEU A 324 19.75 -0.06 -6.28
N LEU A 325 19.15 -0.24 -7.45
CA LEU A 325 18.98 -1.53 -8.11
C LEU A 325 19.57 -1.51 -9.52
N THR A 326 19.86 -2.70 -10.05
CA THR A 326 20.16 -2.80 -11.47
C THR A 326 18.91 -2.45 -12.31
N PRO A 327 19.09 -1.91 -13.54
CA PRO A 327 17.96 -1.61 -14.41
C PRO A 327 17.03 -2.82 -14.66
N ALA A 328 17.58 -4.03 -14.72
CA ALA A 328 16.82 -5.26 -14.91
C ALA A 328 15.91 -5.56 -13.70
N THR A 329 16.44 -5.48 -12.50
CA THR A 329 15.69 -5.72 -11.26
C THR A 329 14.67 -4.60 -11.01
N GLN A 330 15.00 -3.35 -11.31
CA GLN A 330 14.01 -2.27 -11.25
C GLN A 330 12.88 -2.48 -12.26
N ALA A 331 13.17 -2.94 -13.46
CA ALA A 331 12.13 -3.27 -14.45
C ALA A 331 11.20 -4.38 -13.92
N GLU A 332 11.74 -5.42 -13.25
CA GLU A 332 10.92 -6.44 -12.59
C GLU A 332 10.04 -5.84 -11.48
N ARG A 333 10.60 -4.94 -10.64
CA ARG A 333 9.82 -4.25 -9.60
C ARG A 333 8.62 -3.51 -10.17
N LEU A 334 8.80 -2.82 -11.28
CA LEU A 334 7.79 -1.95 -11.89
C LEU A 334 6.72 -2.71 -12.70
N LYS A 335 6.88 -4.01 -12.95
CA LYS A 335 5.85 -4.85 -13.60
C LYS A 335 4.62 -4.99 -12.70
N ALA A 336 3.75 -3.99 -12.75
CA ALA A 336 2.53 -4.00 -11.98
C ALA A 336 1.46 -4.90 -12.64
N VAL A 337 0.82 -5.74 -11.83
CA VAL A 337 -0.38 -6.50 -12.21
C VAL A 337 -1.62 -5.79 -11.67
N PRO A 338 -2.80 -5.95 -12.30
CA PRO A 338 -4.04 -5.40 -11.76
C PRO A 338 -4.26 -5.86 -10.31
N ALA A 339 -4.52 -4.90 -9.41
CA ALA A 339 -4.68 -5.15 -7.98
C ALA A 339 -6.05 -4.66 -7.47
N LEU A 340 -6.36 -3.40 -7.73
CA LEU A 340 -7.62 -2.74 -7.37
C LEU A 340 -8.13 -1.95 -8.58
N PRO A 341 -9.41 -1.56 -8.64
CA PRO A 341 -9.91 -0.66 -9.67
C PRO A 341 -9.05 0.61 -9.78
N GLY A 342 -8.45 0.83 -10.95
CA GLY A 342 -7.57 1.98 -11.20
C GLY A 342 -6.14 1.87 -10.65
N ALA A 343 -5.76 0.74 -10.05
CA ALA A 343 -4.43 0.53 -9.49
C ALA A 343 -3.84 -0.85 -9.82
N GLY A 344 -2.54 -0.87 -10.06
CA GLY A 344 -1.74 -2.08 -10.14
C GLY A 344 -0.78 -2.20 -8.95
N TYR A 345 -0.25 -3.42 -8.74
CA TYR A 345 0.77 -3.69 -7.74
C TYR A 345 1.97 -4.39 -8.36
N GLY A 346 3.16 -3.85 -8.15
CA GLY A 346 4.44 -4.44 -8.52
C GLY A 346 5.10 -5.16 -7.34
N LEU A 347 6.43 -5.18 -7.27
CA LEU A 347 7.11 -5.80 -6.13
C LEU A 347 7.25 -4.77 -4.99
N GLY A 348 6.32 -4.83 -4.03
CA GLY A 348 6.27 -3.95 -2.86
C GLY A 348 5.88 -2.50 -3.16
N ILE A 349 5.24 -2.23 -4.30
CA ILE A 349 4.81 -0.88 -4.71
C ILE A 349 3.45 -0.91 -5.40
N PHE A 350 2.65 0.14 -5.19
CA PHE A 350 1.49 0.46 -6.01
C PHE A 350 1.87 1.30 -7.22
N ASN A 351 1.07 1.17 -8.29
CA ASN A 351 0.96 2.14 -9.37
C ASN A 351 -0.50 2.57 -9.45
N VAL A 352 -0.80 3.81 -9.05
CA VAL A 352 -2.14 4.37 -9.03
C VAL A 352 -2.19 5.54 -10.01
N GLN A 353 -2.83 5.35 -11.16
CA GLN A 353 -2.93 6.38 -12.21
C GLN A 353 -1.56 6.97 -12.63
N GLY A 354 -0.50 6.15 -12.62
CA GLY A 354 0.87 6.56 -12.93
C GLY A 354 1.72 6.96 -11.72
N TRP A 355 1.11 7.26 -10.57
CA TRP A 355 1.84 7.48 -9.33
C TRP A 355 2.39 6.17 -8.77
N ILE A 356 3.70 6.08 -8.60
CA ILE A 356 4.44 4.90 -8.14
C ILE A 356 4.88 5.11 -6.69
N GLY A 357 4.60 4.19 -5.81
CA GLY A 357 5.00 4.24 -4.40
C GLY A 357 4.09 3.43 -3.49
N HIS A 358 3.84 3.90 -2.29
CA HIS A 358 2.99 3.20 -1.33
C HIS A 358 2.30 4.16 -0.36
N ASN A 359 1.12 3.80 0.11
CA ASN A 359 0.49 4.39 1.30
C ASN A 359 0.84 3.56 2.54
N GLY A 360 0.63 4.12 3.70
CA GLY A 360 0.86 3.43 4.96
C GLY A 360 -0.17 3.80 5.99
N SER A 361 -0.57 2.83 6.78
CA SER A 361 -1.46 2.99 7.94
C SER A 361 -1.02 2.03 9.03
N LEU A 362 -0.99 2.52 10.25
CA LEU A 362 -0.88 1.76 11.49
C LEU A 362 -1.50 2.58 12.62
N PRO A 363 -1.83 1.98 13.78
CA PRO A 363 -2.45 2.72 14.87
C PRO A 363 -1.74 4.04 15.16
N GLY A 364 -2.48 5.14 14.95
CA GLY A 364 -2.01 6.51 15.18
C GLY A 364 -1.41 7.23 13.98
N TYR A 365 -1.11 6.58 12.86
CA TYR A 365 -0.38 7.21 11.77
C TYR A 365 -0.87 6.78 10.39
N GLY A 366 -0.92 7.74 9.48
CA GLY A 366 -1.15 7.51 8.05
C GLY A 366 -0.08 8.16 7.19
N SER A 367 0.26 7.57 6.07
CA SER A 367 1.25 8.10 5.14
C SER A 367 0.89 7.83 3.68
N LEU A 368 1.40 8.67 2.78
CA LEU A 368 1.39 8.45 1.33
C LEU A 368 2.72 8.96 0.78
N VAL A 369 3.44 8.11 0.07
CA VAL A 369 4.76 8.41 -0.49
C VAL A 369 4.80 7.92 -1.92
N VAL A 370 4.68 8.83 -2.88
CA VAL A 370 4.54 8.48 -4.29
C VAL A 370 5.30 9.43 -5.21
N TYR A 371 5.65 8.92 -6.38
CA TYR A 371 6.36 9.61 -7.45
C TYR A 371 5.64 9.43 -8.78
N LEU A 372 5.49 10.51 -9.55
CA LEU A 372 4.98 10.49 -10.92
C LEU A 372 6.17 10.68 -11.88
N PRO A 373 6.52 9.65 -12.70
CA PRO A 373 7.71 9.69 -13.55
C PRO A 373 7.74 10.87 -14.52
N GLU A 374 6.63 11.14 -15.17
CA GLU A 374 6.42 12.35 -15.97
C GLU A 374 5.42 13.24 -15.22
N PRO A 375 5.78 14.33 -14.65
CA PRO A 375 6.89 15.28 -14.81
C PRO A 375 7.99 15.18 -13.73
N GLN A 376 8.29 14.03 -13.20
CA GLN A 376 9.23 13.78 -12.09
C GLN A 376 8.74 14.39 -10.77
N ALA A 377 7.42 14.29 -10.53
CA ALA A 377 6.82 14.86 -9.34
C ALA A 377 6.89 13.91 -8.16
N THR A 378 7.14 14.46 -6.97
CA THR A 378 6.99 13.75 -5.69
C THR A 378 5.79 14.28 -4.93
N MET A 379 5.07 13.39 -4.28
CA MET A 379 4.03 13.74 -3.31
C MET A 379 4.22 12.91 -2.05
N VAL A 380 4.27 13.59 -0.90
CA VAL A 380 4.33 12.98 0.43
C VAL A 380 3.25 13.60 1.30
N VAL A 381 2.48 12.75 1.97
CA VAL A 381 1.49 13.13 2.99
C VAL A 381 1.77 12.30 4.23
N LEU A 382 1.88 12.95 5.39
CA LEU A 382 2.07 12.31 6.69
C LEU A 382 0.99 12.80 7.64
N LEU A 383 0.31 11.88 8.31
CA LEU A 383 -0.83 12.13 9.19
C LEU A 383 -0.56 11.53 10.56
N ASN A 384 -1.04 12.19 11.59
CA ASN A 384 -1.00 11.65 12.94
C ASN A 384 -2.33 11.01 13.38
N THR A 385 -2.96 10.31 12.45
CA THR A 385 -4.09 9.39 12.72
C THR A 385 -4.24 8.38 11.58
N ASP A 386 -4.81 7.22 11.91
CA ASP A 386 -5.21 6.15 11.00
C ASP A 386 -6.73 6.00 10.90
N ILE A 387 -7.49 6.82 11.63
CA ILE A 387 -8.94 6.70 11.71
C ILE A 387 -9.56 6.93 10.34
N ALA A 388 -10.16 5.87 9.78
CA ALA A 388 -10.79 5.93 8.47
C ALA A 388 -11.99 6.89 8.43
N TYR A 389 -12.17 7.55 7.29
CA TYR A 389 -13.34 8.39 7.03
C TYR A 389 -14.15 7.82 5.87
N GLN A 390 -15.38 7.42 6.14
CA GLN A 390 -16.28 6.79 5.14
C GLN A 390 -15.62 5.61 4.40
N GLY A 391 -14.90 4.76 5.12
CA GLY A 391 -14.18 3.61 4.57
C GLY A 391 -12.91 3.95 3.79
N ASN A 392 -12.49 5.21 3.75
CA ASN A 392 -11.24 5.62 3.10
C ASN A 392 -10.15 5.86 4.12
N GLU A 393 -8.93 5.42 3.81
CA GLU A 393 -7.75 5.86 4.55
C GLU A 393 -7.52 7.35 4.31
N PRO A 394 -7.35 8.17 5.37
CA PRO A 394 -7.23 9.62 5.21
C PRO A 394 -6.10 10.05 4.27
N SER A 395 -4.95 9.37 4.28
CA SER A 395 -3.82 9.69 3.40
C SER A 395 -4.19 9.68 1.91
N THR A 396 -5.11 8.77 1.51
CA THR A 396 -5.58 8.69 0.11
C THR A 396 -6.54 9.81 -0.24
N LEU A 397 -7.32 10.31 0.72
CA LEU A 397 -8.19 11.47 0.52
C LEU A 397 -7.38 12.74 0.23
N PHE A 398 -6.29 12.96 0.98
CA PHE A 398 -5.36 14.07 0.71
C PHE A 398 -4.68 13.88 -0.65
N GLY A 399 -4.22 12.67 -0.97
CA GLY A 399 -3.63 12.37 -2.27
C GLY A 399 -4.56 12.72 -3.43
N LYS A 400 -5.84 12.35 -3.32
CA LYS A 400 -6.87 12.70 -4.31
C LYS A 400 -7.04 14.20 -4.44
N ALA A 401 -7.34 14.89 -3.35
CA ALA A 401 -7.61 16.33 -3.34
C ALA A 401 -6.42 17.17 -3.89
N ILE A 402 -5.19 16.75 -3.59
CA ILE A 402 -3.98 17.38 -4.09
C ILE A 402 -3.82 17.15 -5.59
N THR A 403 -3.97 15.90 -6.05
CA THR A 403 -3.73 15.54 -7.45
C THR A 403 -4.82 16.05 -8.40
N GLU A 404 -6.05 16.26 -7.94
CA GLU A 404 -7.09 16.98 -8.68
C GLU A 404 -6.65 18.41 -9.07
N ILE A 405 -5.81 19.03 -8.27
CA ILE A 405 -5.28 20.39 -8.52
C ILE A 405 -3.99 20.36 -9.35
N VAL A 406 -3.03 19.51 -8.99
CA VAL A 406 -1.68 19.59 -9.56
C VAL A 406 -1.45 18.67 -10.75
N SER A 407 -2.23 17.61 -10.89
CA SER A 407 -2.09 16.60 -11.97
C SER A 407 -3.44 15.98 -12.34
N PRO A 408 -4.39 16.77 -12.88
CA PRO A 408 -5.77 16.29 -13.15
C PRO A 408 -5.85 15.12 -14.15
N GLY A 409 -4.79 14.91 -14.95
CA GLY A 409 -4.66 13.72 -15.80
C GLY A 409 -4.21 12.46 -15.05
N HIS A 410 -3.77 12.58 -13.79
CA HIS A 410 -3.21 11.53 -12.95
C HIS A 410 -3.76 11.64 -11.51
N VAL A 411 -5.08 11.65 -11.36
CA VAL A 411 -5.71 11.79 -10.04
C VAL A 411 -5.47 10.53 -9.22
N PHE A 412 -4.77 10.68 -8.09
CA PHE A 412 -4.54 9.57 -7.17
C PHE A 412 -5.84 9.18 -6.48
N SER A 413 -6.35 8.00 -6.77
CA SER A 413 -7.60 7.52 -6.17
C SER A 413 -7.53 6.01 -5.95
N LEU A 414 -7.77 5.59 -4.73
CA LEU A 414 -7.99 4.19 -4.37
C LEU A 414 -9.45 4.03 -3.93
N PRO A 415 -10.09 2.88 -4.21
CA PRO A 415 -11.47 2.65 -3.80
C PRO A 415 -11.57 2.61 -2.26
N ALA A 416 -12.70 3.09 -1.74
CA ALA A 416 -13.05 2.89 -0.33
C ALA A 416 -13.12 1.40 -0.01
N GLN A 417 -12.66 1.01 1.18
CA GLN A 417 -12.79 -0.36 1.64
C GLN A 417 -14.25 -0.61 2.04
N PRO A 418 -14.92 -1.64 1.48
CA PRO A 418 -16.30 -1.91 1.85
C PRO A 418 -16.37 -2.42 3.28
N GLY A 419 -17.18 -1.80 4.12
CA GLY A 419 -17.64 -2.35 5.40
C GLY A 419 -16.73 -2.11 6.60
N GLN A 420 -16.12 -0.94 6.73
CA GLN A 420 -15.50 -0.49 7.99
C GLN A 420 -16.35 0.52 8.72
#